data_1186100f5aad3bfb3eedd5ca620e00d6
#
_entry.id   1186100f5aad3bfb3eedd5ca620e00d6
#
_cell.length_a   1.000
_cell.length_b   1.000
_cell.length_c   1.000
_cell.angle_alpha   90.00
_cell.angle_beta   90.00
_cell.angle_gamma   90.00
#
_symmetry.space_group_name_H-M   'P 1'
#
loop_
_entity.id
_entity.type
_entity.pdbx_description
1 polymer ?
#
loop_
_entity_poly.entity_id
_entity_poly.type
_entity_poly.pdbx_seq_one_letter_code
_entity_poly.pdbx_strand_id
1 'polypeptide(L)'
;DHKVLDSGLKIELQPGLRGGYANTFLAKYGRKIGPDPASIDSAMIGGIAANNASGMCCGTSENSYKTVADLKLIFADGTMLDTASKESREAFRATHGQLLEGLEAISREIYANPQLKERIERKYKIKNTTGYSLNAFVDYREAFDILKHVIIGSEGTLAFIASITYNTVVEHKHKGLAL
;
A
#
# COMPACT_ATOMS: atom_id res chain seq x y z
N ASP A 1 -17.28 -2.81 4.89
CA ASP A 1 -17.34 -1.64 5.78
C ASP A 1 -16.23 -0.64 5.45
N HIS A 2 -16.43 0.59 5.91
CA HIS A 2 -15.48 1.69 5.79
C HIS A 2 -15.51 2.57 7.04
N LYS A 3 -14.42 3.29 7.27
CA LYS A 3 -14.34 4.30 8.33
C LYS A 3 -13.52 5.48 7.82
N VAL A 4 -14.15 6.66 7.73
CA VAL A 4 -13.45 7.90 7.41
C VAL A 4 -12.80 8.43 8.69
N LEU A 5 -11.53 8.79 8.62
CA LEU A 5 -10.70 9.24 9.73
C LEU A 5 -10.17 10.64 9.45
N ASP A 6 -9.80 11.37 10.51
CA ASP A 6 -9.12 12.65 10.45
C ASP A 6 -9.79 13.64 9.47
N SER A 7 -11.13 13.78 9.56
CA SER A 7 -11.91 14.67 8.70
C SER A 7 -11.69 14.42 7.20
N GLY A 8 -11.52 13.17 6.80
CA GLY A 8 -11.33 12.76 5.41
C GLY A 8 -9.87 12.63 4.97
N LEU A 9 -8.90 12.95 5.82
CA LEU A 9 -7.47 12.79 5.47
C LEU A 9 -7.05 11.33 5.35
N LYS A 10 -7.79 10.43 6.02
CA LYS A 10 -7.60 8.98 5.92
C LYS A 10 -8.94 8.26 5.77
N ILE A 11 -8.89 7.08 5.19
CA ILE A 11 -10.04 6.18 5.11
C ILE A 11 -9.56 4.72 5.32
N GLU A 12 -10.19 4.03 6.28
CA GLU A 12 -10.03 2.59 6.47
C GLU A 12 -11.11 1.86 5.69
N LEU A 13 -10.71 0.84 4.92
CA LEU A 13 -11.57 0.13 3.97
C LEU A 13 -11.37 -1.37 4.10
N GLN A 14 -12.47 -2.13 4.08
CA GLN A 14 -12.43 -3.57 3.92
C GLN A 14 -12.15 -3.96 2.46
N PRO A 15 -11.46 -5.11 2.21
CA PRO A 15 -10.96 -5.48 0.90
C PRO A 15 -12.06 -5.73 -0.15
N GLY A 16 -13.24 -6.14 0.26
CA GLY A 16 -14.39 -6.40 -0.63
C GLY A 16 -15.17 -5.15 -1.06
N LEU A 17 -14.81 -3.95 -0.58
CA LEU A 17 -15.43 -2.72 -1.04
C LEU A 17 -14.91 -2.33 -2.44
N ARG A 18 -15.78 -1.87 -3.33
CA ARG A 18 -15.35 -1.32 -4.63
C ARG A 18 -14.73 0.06 -4.47
N GLY A 19 -13.67 0.34 -5.24
CA GLY A 19 -12.92 1.59 -5.13
C GLY A 19 -13.77 2.85 -5.38
N GLY A 20 -14.71 2.80 -6.34
CA GLY A 20 -15.63 3.90 -6.63
C GLY A 20 -16.49 4.30 -5.41
N TYR A 21 -16.92 3.34 -4.60
CA TYR A 21 -17.66 3.66 -3.36
C TYR A 21 -16.78 4.38 -2.32
N ALA A 22 -15.49 4.04 -2.23
CA ALA A 22 -14.59 4.77 -1.33
C ALA A 22 -14.57 6.27 -1.68
N ASN A 23 -14.53 6.61 -2.96
CA ASN A 23 -14.57 7.99 -3.44
C ASN A 23 -15.91 8.67 -3.14
N THR A 24 -17.02 7.95 -3.25
CA THR A 24 -18.34 8.49 -2.87
C THR A 24 -18.38 8.91 -1.39
N PHE A 25 -17.80 8.13 -0.49
CA PHE A 25 -17.74 8.47 0.94
C PHE A 25 -16.83 9.68 1.22
N LEU A 26 -15.79 9.89 0.40
CA LEU A 26 -14.83 10.98 0.53
C LEU A 26 -15.27 12.27 -0.16
N ALA A 27 -16.24 12.22 -1.07
CA ALA A 27 -16.66 13.36 -1.89
C ALA A 27 -17.05 14.59 -1.06
N LYS A 28 -17.76 14.40 0.06
CA LYS A 28 -18.14 15.51 0.97
C LYS A 28 -16.96 16.22 1.61
N TYR A 29 -15.76 15.60 1.60
CA TYR A 29 -14.51 16.20 2.11
C TYR A 29 -13.67 16.80 0.97
N GLY A 30 -14.13 16.75 -0.29
CA GLY A 30 -13.35 17.15 -1.46
C GLY A 30 -12.12 16.27 -1.68
N ARG A 31 -12.20 14.99 -1.33
CA ARG A 31 -11.08 14.04 -1.36
C ARG A 31 -11.47 12.73 -2.04
N LYS A 32 -10.46 11.94 -2.41
CA LYS A 32 -10.58 10.59 -2.98
C LYS A 32 -9.45 9.69 -2.48
N ILE A 33 -9.56 8.37 -2.74
CA ILE A 33 -8.40 7.48 -2.61
C ILE A 33 -7.40 7.78 -3.73
N GLY A 34 -6.11 7.54 -3.46
CA GLY A 34 -5.04 7.80 -4.44
C GLY A 34 -5.11 6.89 -5.67
N PRO A 35 -5.17 5.55 -5.52
CA PRO A 35 -5.21 4.65 -6.67
C PRO A 35 -6.49 4.83 -7.50
N ASP A 36 -6.33 4.99 -8.81
CA ASP A 36 -7.42 5.27 -9.74
C ASP A 36 -7.42 4.35 -10.99
N PRO A 37 -7.37 3.01 -10.83
CA PRO A 37 -7.39 2.13 -11.98
C PRO A 37 -8.65 2.39 -12.84
N ALA A 38 -8.57 2.17 -14.15
CA ALA A 38 -9.71 2.33 -15.06
C ALA A 38 -10.94 1.49 -14.64
N SER A 39 -10.69 0.40 -13.92
CA SER A 39 -11.70 -0.50 -13.35
C SER A 39 -12.21 -0.10 -11.96
N ILE A 40 -11.95 1.12 -11.47
CA ILE A 40 -12.21 1.53 -10.08
C ILE A 40 -13.65 1.29 -9.62
N ASP A 41 -14.61 1.39 -10.51
CA ASP A 41 -16.03 1.19 -10.21
C ASP A 41 -16.42 -0.30 -10.04
N SER A 42 -15.60 -1.22 -10.52
CA SER A 42 -15.81 -2.67 -10.41
C SER A 42 -14.74 -3.35 -9.55
N ALA A 43 -13.51 -2.85 -9.53
CA ALA A 43 -12.40 -3.43 -8.79
C ALA A 43 -12.58 -3.24 -7.27
N MET A 44 -12.31 -4.30 -6.53
CA MET A 44 -12.33 -4.29 -5.06
C MET A 44 -11.02 -3.75 -4.50
N ILE A 45 -11.10 -3.08 -3.37
CA ILE A 45 -9.96 -2.45 -2.67
C ILE A 45 -8.82 -3.44 -2.42
N GLY A 46 -9.12 -4.66 -2.00
CA GLY A 46 -8.11 -5.70 -1.78
C GLY A 46 -7.34 -6.04 -3.06
N GLY A 47 -8.03 -6.17 -4.20
CA GLY A 47 -7.41 -6.39 -5.50
C GLY A 47 -6.60 -5.18 -5.99
N ILE A 48 -7.11 -3.96 -5.80
CA ILE A 48 -6.40 -2.72 -6.12
C ILE A 48 -5.07 -2.65 -5.35
N ALA A 49 -5.08 -2.96 -4.06
CA ALA A 49 -3.90 -2.95 -3.22
C ALA A 49 -2.94 -4.11 -3.56
N ALA A 50 -3.47 -5.33 -3.67
CA ALA A 50 -2.67 -6.53 -3.96
C ALA A 50 -1.94 -6.45 -5.31
N ASN A 51 -2.54 -5.81 -6.31
CA ASN A 51 -1.89 -5.57 -7.61
C ASN A 51 -1.10 -4.25 -7.66
N ASN A 52 -1.21 -3.37 -6.66
CA ASN A 52 -0.77 -1.97 -6.73
C ASN A 52 -1.32 -1.28 -7.98
N ALA A 53 -2.59 -1.52 -8.27
CA ALA A 53 -3.25 -1.04 -9.47
C ALA A 53 -3.29 0.49 -9.50
N SER A 54 -2.95 1.06 -10.64
CA SER A 54 -2.90 2.51 -10.84
C SER A 54 -3.39 2.91 -12.21
N GLY A 55 -4.08 4.04 -12.28
CA GLY A 55 -4.53 4.65 -13.53
C GLY A 55 -3.58 5.70 -14.07
N MET A 56 -4.04 6.45 -15.07
CA MET A 56 -3.22 7.51 -15.70
C MET A 56 -3.02 8.73 -14.79
N CYS A 57 -4.02 9.06 -13.95
CA CYS A 57 -3.94 10.26 -13.11
C CYS A 57 -3.06 10.03 -11.87
N CYS A 58 -3.20 8.91 -11.18
CA CYS A 58 -2.41 8.65 -9.99
C CYS A 58 -0.94 8.31 -10.30
N GLY A 59 -0.68 7.75 -11.47
CA GLY A 59 0.67 7.36 -11.88
C GLY A 59 1.39 6.53 -10.82
N THR A 60 2.64 6.90 -10.52
CA THR A 60 3.46 6.32 -9.43
C THR A 60 3.43 7.15 -8.15
N SER A 61 2.83 8.34 -8.16
CA SER A 61 2.83 9.28 -7.03
C SER A 61 1.71 9.06 -6.03
N GLU A 62 0.56 8.54 -6.49
CA GLU A 62 -0.65 8.40 -5.67
C GLU A 62 -1.22 6.97 -5.70
N ASN A 63 -0.47 5.98 -6.18
CA ASN A 63 -0.89 4.57 -6.16
C ASN A 63 -1.00 4.01 -4.73
N SER A 64 -1.46 2.76 -4.58
CA SER A 64 -1.62 2.12 -3.27
C SER A 64 -0.32 2.11 -2.47
N TYR A 65 0.83 1.87 -3.12
CA TYR A 65 2.14 1.86 -2.47
C TYR A 65 2.49 3.22 -1.83
N LYS A 66 2.17 4.31 -2.47
CA LYS A 66 2.48 5.67 -1.97
C LYS A 66 1.46 6.21 -0.98
N THR A 67 0.24 5.70 -1.01
CA THR A 67 -0.86 6.23 -0.19
C THR A 67 -1.27 5.32 0.97
N VAL A 68 -0.75 4.08 1.04
CA VAL A 68 -1.01 3.21 2.19
C VAL A 68 -0.50 3.86 3.49
N ALA A 69 -1.39 3.99 4.46
CA ALA A 69 -1.04 4.39 5.82
C ALA A 69 -0.82 3.15 6.68
N ASP A 70 -1.82 2.26 6.75
CA ASP A 70 -1.77 1.06 7.57
C ASP A 70 -2.51 -0.10 6.92
N LEU A 71 -2.16 -1.32 7.36
CA LEU A 71 -2.77 -2.58 6.95
C LEU A 71 -3.16 -3.42 8.17
N LYS A 72 -4.29 -4.12 8.04
CA LYS A 72 -4.58 -5.30 8.85
C LYS A 72 -4.39 -6.53 7.97
N LEU A 73 -3.51 -7.41 8.38
CA LEU A 73 -3.05 -8.56 7.61
C LEU A 73 -3.38 -9.86 8.33
N ILE A 74 -3.65 -10.91 7.56
CA ILE A 74 -3.72 -12.29 8.05
C ILE A 74 -2.69 -13.09 7.25
N PHE A 75 -1.72 -13.68 7.94
CA PHE A 75 -0.68 -14.51 7.35
C PHE A 75 -1.14 -15.96 7.15
N ALA A 76 -0.36 -16.74 6.40
CA ALA A 76 -0.70 -18.12 6.06
C ALA A 76 -0.81 -19.06 7.28
N ASP A 77 -0.13 -18.73 8.37
CA ASP A 77 -0.21 -19.45 9.66
C ASP A 77 -1.40 -19.01 10.54
N GLY A 78 -2.24 -18.09 10.06
CA GLY A 78 -3.37 -17.51 10.79
C GLY A 78 -3.01 -16.33 11.70
N THR A 79 -1.74 -15.94 11.79
CA THR A 79 -1.33 -14.78 12.59
C THR A 79 -1.90 -13.50 12.02
N MET A 80 -2.43 -12.65 12.88
CA MET A 80 -2.97 -11.35 12.52
C MET A 80 -1.99 -10.24 12.89
N LEU A 81 -1.86 -9.23 12.02
CA LEU A 81 -1.07 -8.03 12.26
C LEU A 81 -1.88 -6.79 11.90
N ASP A 82 -2.04 -5.88 12.87
CA ASP A 82 -2.50 -4.51 12.62
C ASP A 82 -1.28 -3.57 12.72
N THR A 83 -0.85 -3.00 11.59
CA THR A 83 0.35 -2.16 11.55
C THR A 83 0.16 -0.82 12.26
N ALA A 84 -1.08 -0.38 12.48
CA ALA A 84 -1.39 0.83 13.24
C ALA A 84 -1.29 0.62 14.75
N SER A 85 -1.48 -0.61 15.24
CA SER A 85 -1.47 -0.94 16.67
C SER A 85 -0.04 -1.28 17.15
N LYS A 86 0.42 -0.54 18.14
CA LYS A 86 1.70 -0.82 18.80
C LYS A 86 1.71 -2.21 19.44
N GLU A 87 0.63 -2.55 20.13
CA GLU A 87 0.48 -3.85 20.81
C GLU A 87 0.52 -5.00 19.79
N SER A 88 -0.18 -4.84 18.66
CA SER A 88 -0.17 -5.85 17.58
C SER A 88 1.22 -6.02 16.99
N ARG A 89 1.96 -4.93 16.76
CA ARG A 89 3.34 -5.00 16.26
C ARG A 89 4.29 -5.66 17.26
N GLU A 90 4.14 -5.40 18.56
CA GLU A 90 4.94 -6.04 19.61
C GLU A 90 4.65 -7.55 19.69
N ALA A 91 3.38 -7.95 19.65
CA ALA A 91 2.97 -9.36 19.62
C ALA A 91 3.51 -10.07 18.38
N PHE A 92 3.42 -9.43 17.21
CA PHE A 92 3.94 -9.98 15.96
C PHE A 92 5.47 -10.10 15.98
N ARG A 93 6.18 -9.12 16.54
CA ARG A 93 7.63 -9.18 16.70
C ARG A 93 8.06 -10.35 17.59
N ALA A 94 7.31 -10.68 18.62
CA ALA A 94 7.62 -11.79 19.53
C ALA A 94 7.53 -13.15 18.81
N THR A 95 6.62 -13.32 17.85
CA THR A 95 6.39 -14.59 17.13
C THR A 95 7.09 -14.64 15.76
N HIS A 96 7.29 -13.49 15.09
CA HIS A 96 7.81 -13.39 13.73
C HIS A 96 9.08 -12.53 13.65
N GLY A 97 9.87 -12.48 14.73
CA GLY A 97 11.10 -11.69 14.81
C GLY A 97 12.07 -12.02 13.68
N GLN A 98 12.26 -13.30 13.35
CA GLN A 98 13.15 -13.73 12.25
C GLN A 98 12.70 -13.20 10.88
N LEU A 99 11.39 -13.11 10.61
CA LEU A 99 10.87 -12.51 9.38
C LEU A 99 11.24 -11.03 9.33
N LEU A 100 11.02 -10.29 10.40
CA LEU A 100 11.33 -8.86 10.48
C LEU A 100 12.84 -8.60 10.34
N GLU A 101 13.67 -9.38 11.01
CA GLU A 101 15.13 -9.33 10.88
C GLU A 101 15.60 -9.63 9.45
N GLY A 102 14.94 -10.59 8.79
CA GLY A 102 15.18 -10.94 7.38
C GLY A 102 14.89 -9.77 6.44
N LEU A 103 13.78 -9.05 6.64
CA LEU A 103 13.45 -7.87 5.84
C LEU A 103 14.52 -6.77 6.01
N GLU A 104 14.95 -6.50 7.23
CA GLU A 104 16.01 -5.54 7.50
C GLU A 104 17.37 -5.98 6.93
N ALA A 105 17.66 -7.30 6.96
CA ALA A 105 18.89 -7.85 6.39
C ALA A 105 18.93 -7.64 4.87
N ILE A 106 17.82 -7.90 4.16
CA ILE A 106 17.72 -7.63 2.72
C ILE A 106 17.94 -6.13 2.43
N SER A 107 17.35 -5.24 3.22
CA SER A 107 17.59 -3.80 3.08
C SER A 107 19.06 -3.45 3.25
N ARG A 108 19.71 -3.98 4.28
CA ARG A 108 21.16 -3.77 4.51
C ARG A 108 22.02 -4.29 3.35
N GLU A 109 21.69 -5.47 2.81
CA GLU A 109 22.40 -6.05 1.66
C GLU A 109 22.27 -5.17 0.40
N ILE A 110 21.07 -4.67 0.12
CA ILE A 110 20.83 -3.75 -1.02
C ILE A 110 21.65 -2.46 -0.84
N TYR A 111 21.70 -1.91 0.37
CA TYR A 111 22.47 -0.70 0.64
C TYR A 111 24.00 -0.93 0.61
N ALA A 112 24.47 -2.13 0.90
CA ALA A 112 25.85 -2.51 0.74
C ALA A 112 26.28 -2.65 -0.74
N ASN A 113 25.30 -2.71 -1.66
CA ASN A 113 25.54 -2.81 -3.11
C ASN A 113 24.98 -1.58 -3.84
N PRO A 114 25.76 -0.51 -4.04
CA PRO A 114 25.30 0.72 -4.68
C PRO A 114 24.71 0.55 -6.08
N GLN A 115 25.26 -0.39 -6.87
CA GLN A 115 24.78 -0.66 -8.22
C GLN A 115 23.37 -1.28 -8.21
N LEU A 116 23.13 -2.24 -7.28
CA LEU A 116 21.82 -2.85 -7.09
C LEU A 116 20.80 -1.81 -6.62
N LYS A 117 21.18 -1.01 -5.62
CA LYS A 117 20.33 0.09 -5.11
C LYS A 117 19.92 1.05 -6.22
N GLU A 118 20.88 1.56 -7.00
CA GLU A 118 20.60 2.48 -8.10
C GLU A 118 19.70 1.84 -9.16
N ARG A 119 19.91 0.56 -9.48
CA ARG A 119 19.06 -0.19 -10.41
C ARG A 119 17.62 -0.27 -9.94
N ILE A 120 17.40 -0.53 -8.64
CA ILE A 120 16.06 -0.56 -8.03
C ILE A 120 15.44 0.84 -8.12
N GLU A 121 16.13 1.88 -7.65
CA GLU A 121 15.63 3.25 -7.67
C GLU A 121 15.24 3.70 -9.09
N ARG A 122 16.06 3.39 -10.09
CA ARG A 122 15.76 3.71 -11.48
C ARG A 122 14.54 2.97 -12.01
N LYS A 123 14.41 1.66 -11.71
CA LYS A 123 13.30 0.82 -12.17
C LYS A 123 11.96 1.34 -11.67
N TYR A 124 11.89 1.78 -10.42
CA TYR A 124 10.63 2.20 -9.78
C TYR A 124 10.30 3.69 -9.97
N LYS A 125 11.07 4.43 -10.77
CA LYS A 125 10.67 5.76 -11.26
C LYS A 125 9.49 5.72 -12.23
N ILE A 126 9.26 4.58 -12.87
CA ILE A 126 8.12 4.33 -13.75
C ILE A 126 7.22 3.26 -13.13
N LYS A 127 5.97 3.18 -13.60
CA LYS A 127 5.02 2.15 -13.16
C LYS A 127 5.63 0.76 -13.35
N ASN A 128 5.61 -0.02 -12.29
CA ASN A 128 6.06 -1.41 -12.29
C ASN A 128 5.09 -2.24 -11.44
N THR A 129 4.47 -3.22 -12.07
CA THR A 129 3.52 -4.16 -11.43
C THR A 129 3.99 -5.62 -11.58
N THR A 130 5.26 -5.82 -11.95
CA THR A 130 5.83 -7.16 -12.14
C THR A 130 6.71 -7.53 -10.95
N GLY A 131 6.30 -8.55 -10.22
CA GLY A 131 6.99 -9.01 -9.01
C GLY A 131 6.75 -8.10 -7.80
N TYR A 132 7.43 -8.42 -6.70
CA TYR A 132 7.29 -7.69 -5.45
C TYR A 132 7.89 -6.28 -5.52
N SER A 133 7.38 -5.38 -4.68
CA SER A 133 7.82 -3.99 -4.57
C SER A 133 9.21 -3.89 -3.91
N LEU A 134 10.29 -4.23 -4.66
CA LEU A 134 11.67 -4.20 -4.16
C LEU A 134 12.11 -2.81 -3.70
N ASN A 135 11.50 -1.76 -4.22
CA ASN A 135 11.74 -0.40 -3.75
C ASN A 135 11.41 -0.20 -2.27
N ALA A 136 10.56 -1.04 -1.67
CA ALA A 136 10.28 -0.98 -0.24
C ALA A 136 11.55 -1.12 0.62
N PHE A 137 12.52 -1.93 0.17
CA PHE A 137 13.80 -2.12 0.85
C PHE A 137 14.78 -0.95 0.68
N VAL A 138 14.49 -0.03 -0.23
CA VAL A 138 15.25 1.19 -0.48
C VAL A 138 14.55 2.41 0.14
N ASP A 139 13.23 2.49 0.00
CA ASP A 139 12.42 3.62 0.48
C ASP A 139 12.29 3.63 2.01
N TYR A 140 12.32 2.44 2.66
CA TYR A 140 12.07 2.27 4.10
C TYR A 140 13.21 1.50 4.78
N ARG A 141 13.33 1.69 6.11
CA ARG A 141 14.36 1.04 6.94
C ARG A 141 13.76 0.19 8.06
N GLU A 142 12.64 0.60 8.57
CA GLU A 142 11.94 -0.10 9.65
C GLU A 142 11.18 -1.30 9.06
N ALA A 143 11.31 -2.46 9.73
CA ALA A 143 10.80 -3.73 9.22
C ALA A 143 9.30 -3.72 8.92
N PHE A 144 8.46 -3.08 9.75
CA PHE A 144 7.01 -3.00 9.50
C PHE A 144 6.65 -2.08 8.34
N ASP A 145 7.44 -1.02 8.10
CA ASP A 145 7.25 -0.18 6.92
C ASP A 145 7.66 -0.91 5.65
N ILE A 146 8.77 -1.66 5.68
CA ILE A 146 9.16 -2.53 4.57
C ILE A 146 8.06 -3.56 4.30
N LEU A 147 7.63 -4.29 5.34
CA LEU A 147 6.59 -5.33 5.24
C LEU A 147 5.31 -4.78 4.62
N LYS A 148 4.79 -3.68 5.16
CA LYS A 148 3.59 -3.01 4.67
C LYS A 148 3.66 -2.71 3.17
N HIS A 149 4.78 -2.18 2.71
CA HIS A 149 4.94 -1.77 1.31
C HIS A 149 5.26 -2.95 0.37
N VAL A 150 5.90 -4.02 0.86
CA VAL A 150 6.08 -5.28 0.08
C VAL A 150 4.77 -6.02 -0.12
N ILE A 151 3.84 -5.94 0.85
CA ILE A 151 2.49 -6.52 0.72
C ILE A 151 1.71 -5.84 -0.43
N ILE A 152 1.88 -4.54 -0.64
CA ILE A 152 1.27 -3.84 -1.78
C ILE A 152 1.96 -4.31 -3.09
N GLY A 153 1.17 -4.89 -3.98
CA GLY A 153 1.67 -5.47 -5.23
C GLY A 153 2.16 -6.92 -5.11
N SER A 154 1.87 -7.61 -4.00
CA SER A 154 2.26 -9.02 -3.80
C SER A 154 1.26 -10.04 -4.37
N GLU A 155 0.19 -9.59 -5.02
CA GLU A 155 -0.88 -10.43 -5.60
C GLU A 155 -1.50 -11.40 -4.58
N GLY A 156 -1.50 -11.05 -3.28
CA GLY A 156 -2.02 -11.88 -2.20
C GLY A 156 -1.15 -13.11 -1.84
N THR A 157 0.07 -13.18 -2.36
CA THR A 157 0.96 -14.34 -2.13
C THR A 157 1.67 -14.31 -0.77
N LEU A 158 1.74 -13.15 -0.11
CA LEU A 158 2.46 -12.98 1.15
C LEU A 158 1.52 -12.92 2.37
N ALA A 159 0.36 -12.29 2.23
CA ALA A 159 -0.66 -12.23 3.27
C ALA A 159 -2.01 -11.82 2.67
N PHE A 160 -3.10 -12.10 3.39
CA PHE A 160 -4.42 -11.56 3.09
C PHE A 160 -4.58 -10.17 3.70
N ILE A 161 -5.01 -9.20 2.91
CA ILE A 161 -5.31 -7.84 3.38
C ILE A 161 -6.74 -7.84 3.93
N ALA A 162 -6.90 -7.85 5.24
CA ALA A 162 -8.20 -7.82 5.91
C ALA A 162 -8.78 -6.39 5.99
N SER A 163 -7.92 -5.37 6.05
CA SER A 163 -8.29 -3.95 5.98
C SER A 163 -7.10 -3.14 5.49
N ILE A 164 -7.36 -2.05 4.79
CA ILE A 164 -6.36 -1.07 4.38
C ILE A 164 -6.79 0.32 4.78
N THR A 165 -5.87 1.09 5.35
CA THR A 165 -6.03 2.52 5.58
C THR A 165 -5.21 3.28 4.55
N TYR A 166 -5.90 4.09 3.74
CA TYR A 166 -5.25 5.00 2.81
C TYR A 166 -5.17 6.42 3.37
N ASN A 167 -4.03 7.08 3.16
CA ASN A 167 -4.00 8.53 3.10
C ASN A 167 -4.76 8.95 1.84
N THR A 168 -5.68 9.88 1.97
CA THR A 168 -6.50 10.34 0.85
C THR A 168 -5.82 11.48 0.12
N VAL A 169 -6.19 11.70 -1.14
CA VAL A 169 -5.68 12.80 -1.96
C VAL A 169 -6.79 13.80 -2.27
N VAL A 170 -6.42 15.02 -2.67
CA VAL A 170 -7.38 16.05 -3.02
C VAL A 170 -8.08 15.70 -4.33
N GLU A 171 -9.39 15.81 -4.35
CA GLU A 171 -10.17 15.73 -5.58
C GLU A 171 -10.22 17.11 -6.24
N HIS A 172 -9.48 17.30 -7.33
CA HIS A 172 -9.44 18.58 -8.04
C HIS A 172 -10.77 18.84 -8.76
N LYS A 173 -11.29 20.08 -8.63
CA LYS A 173 -12.56 20.50 -9.25
C LYS A 173 -12.48 20.54 -10.79
N HIS A 174 -11.31 20.83 -11.33
CA HIS A 174 -11.09 20.96 -12.76
C HIS A 174 -10.22 19.78 -13.24
N LYS A 175 -10.71 19.09 -14.24
CA LYS A 175 -10.01 17.99 -14.92
C LYS A 175 -9.91 18.33 -16.39
N GLY A 176 -8.71 18.16 -16.98
CA GLY A 176 -8.45 18.37 -18.38
C GLY A 176 -7.85 17.11 -19.00
N LEU A 177 -8.21 16.81 -20.22
CA LEU A 177 -7.58 15.80 -21.07
C LEU A 177 -6.89 16.51 -22.22
N ALA A 178 -5.60 16.30 -22.36
CA ALA A 178 -4.83 16.71 -23.54
C ALA A 178 -4.58 15.46 -24.40
N LEU A 179 -4.90 15.56 -25.70
CA LEU A 179 -4.66 14.53 -26.70
C LEU A 179 -3.48 14.93 -27.55
#